data_deaaa11d19145dd47d579c6e65ae3d8f
#
_entry.id   deaaa11d19145dd47d579c6e65ae3d8f
#
_cell.length_a   1.000
_cell.length_b   1.000
_cell.length_c   1.000
_cell.angle_alpha   90.00
_cell.angle_beta   90.00
_cell.angle_gamma   90.00
#
_symmetry.space_group_name_H-M   'P 1'
#
loop_
_entity.id
_entity.type
_entity.pdbx_description
1 polymer ?
#
loop_
_entity_poly.entity_id
_entity_poly.type
_entity_poly.pdbx_seq_one_letter_code
_entity_poly.pdbx_strand_id
1 'polypeptide(L)'
;KSFNLTYIRNKYKYHQMNNKLNSIGLYKKPSDTTVVVAMSGGVDSSTVAGMMKRDGYKVIGITLKLYDEGKEVAASKQCCSGQDIMDAKRVAQKLDIEHKILYYQNKFQQGVINNFIESYLKGETPIPCIQCNQTVKFKDLFEVSKNLNADAMITGHYVKSITINKETSMYRAIDENRDQSYFLFNTTKDQLNYLRFPLGGLLKQETRNIAKQLDLNVADKPDSQDICFVPNGDYASVIQKFKPESFQKGNIKDVNGKVIGVHDGIVNFTIGQRKGIKVSDKDPLYVLKINSDKNEIIVGPREKLGKKKISLNNLNLLAEKKELNNDLLVKVRSTGKLLQAKININQESAEVDLKTPEDGISPGQACVFYKKDELGYKVLGGGWIKD
;
A
#
# COMPACT_ATOMS: atom_id res chain seq x y z
N LYS A 1 -27.01 -20.18 -16.99
CA LYS A 1 -26.43 -19.09 -17.78
C LYS A 1 -24.93 -19.16 -17.57
N SER A 2 -24.19 -19.57 -18.60
CA SER A 2 -22.75 -19.80 -18.61
C SER A 2 -22.03 -18.47 -18.36
N PHE A 3 -21.48 -18.30 -17.18
CA PHE A 3 -20.53 -17.24 -16.92
C PHE A 3 -19.30 -17.44 -17.80
N ASN A 4 -18.91 -16.39 -18.46
CA ASN A 4 -17.98 -16.38 -19.58
C ASN A 4 -16.58 -16.85 -19.15
N LEU A 5 -16.37 -18.17 -19.13
CA LEU A 5 -15.07 -18.84 -19.01
C LEU A 5 -14.03 -18.35 -20.03
N THR A 6 -14.48 -17.60 -21.04
CA THR A 6 -13.64 -17.06 -22.11
C THR A 6 -12.68 -15.97 -21.61
N TYR A 7 -13.07 -15.18 -20.59
CA TYR A 7 -12.18 -14.14 -20.02
C TYR A 7 -11.06 -14.76 -19.17
N ILE A 8 -11.40 -15.78 -18.40
CA ILE A 8 -10.40 -16.59 -17.68
C ILE A 8 -9.50 -17.30 -18.71
N ARG A 9 -10.05 -17.84 -19.79
CA ARG A 9 -9.29 -18.52 -20.86
C ARG A 9 -8.34 -17.60 -21.63
N ASN A 10 -8.67 -16.33 -21.90
CA ASN A 10 -7.75 -15.38 -22.54
C ASN A 10 -6.59 -14.99 -21.60
N LYS A 11 -6.80 -14.98 -20.31
CA LYS A 11 -5.76 -14.78 -19.30
C LYS A 11 -4.80 -15.97 -19.21
N TYR A 12 -5.32 -17.20 -19.42
CA TYR A 12 -4.54 -18.42 -19.53
C TYR A 12 -3.86 -18.58 -20.90
N LYS A 13 -4.28 -17.88 -21.97
CA LYS A 13 -3.65 -17.99 -23.29
C LYS A 13 -2.19 -17.53 -23.31
N TYR A 14 -1.83 -16.51 -22.53
CA TYR A 14 -0.43 -16.12 -22.30
C TYR A 14 0.34 -17.15 -21.45
N HIS A 15 -0.35 -17.88 -20.56
CA HIS A 15 0.22 -19.00 -19.79
C HIS A 15 0.28 -20.30 -20.62
N GLN A 16 -0.59 -20.49 -21.59
CA GLN A 16 -0.65 -21.71 -22.44
C GLN A 16 0.40 -21.76 -23.57
N MET A 17 1.14 -20.69 -23.81
CA MET A 17 2.30 -20.80 -24.72
C MET A 17 3.45 -21.64 -24.15
N ASN A 18 3.39 -21.99 -22.85
CA ASN A 18 4.27 -23.00 -22.24
C ASN A 18 3.44 -23.94 -21.35
N ASN A 19 3.07 -25.09 -21.87
CA ASN A 19 2.32 -26.19 -21.21
C ASN A 19 2.97 -26.76 -19.92
N LYS A 20 3.81 -26.00 -19.21
CA LYS A 20 4.58 -26.46 -18.04
C LYS A 20 4.38 -25.60 -16.80
N LEU A 21 3.78 -24.40 -16.88
CA LEU A 21 3.60 -23.51 -15.74
C LEU A 21 2.26 -23.78 -15.03
N ASN A 22 2.29 -23.78 -13.69
CA ASN A 22 1.08 -23.81 -12.88
C ASN A 22 0.38 -22.44 -12.82
N SER A 23 -0.77 -22.32 -12.12
CA SER A 23 -1.58 -21.09 -12.08
C SER A 23 -0.87 -19.87 -11.44
N ILE A 24 0.22 -20.08 -10.71
CA ILE A 24 1.05 -19.02 -10.12
C ILE A 24 2.38 -18.82 -10.86
N GLY A 25 2.54 -19.42 -12.05
CA GLY A 25 3.68 -19.18 -12.93
C GLY A 25 4.95 -19.93 -12.55
N LEU A 26 4.86 -21.09 -11.88
CA LEU A 26 6.00 -21.95 -11.54
C LEU A 26 6.02 -23.22 -12.38
N TYR A 27 7.22 -23.70 -12.73
CA TYR A 27 7.44 -24.98 -13.45
C TYR A 27 7.34 -26.19 -12.51
N LYS A 28 6.22 -26.29 -11.78
CA LYS A 28 6.00 -27.31 -10.77
C LYS A 28 4.51 -27.66 -10.70
N LYS A 29 4.15 -28.92 -10.46
CA LYS A 29 2.74 -29.28 -10.27
C LYS A 29 2.18 -28.62 -9.02
N PRO A 30 0.90 -28.20 -8.99
CA PRO A 30 0.28 -27.65 -7.78
C PRO A 30 0.46 -28.55 -6.56
N SER A 31 0.24 -29.87 -6.70
CA SER A 31 0.38 -30.86 -5.60
C SER A 31 1.78 -30.93 -5.00
N ASP A 32 2.79 -30.52 -5.75
CA ASP A 32 4.21 -30.53 -5.32
C ASP A 32 4.66 -29.13 -4.86
N THR A 33 3.83 -28.11 -5.10
CA THR A 33 4.13 -26.72 -4.80
C THR A 33 3.60 -26.32 -3.44
N THR A 34 4.49 -25.87 -2.56
CA THR A 34 4.13 -25.31 -1.24
C THR A 34 4.04 -23.80 -1.33
N VAL A 35 2.95 -23.22 -0.86
CA VAL A 35 2.76 -21.77 -0.85
C VAL A 35 2.43 -21.28 0.55
N VAL A 36 3.04 -20.17 0.94
CA VAL A 36 2.65 -19.43 2.14
C VAL A 36 1.66 -18.34 1.75
N VAL A 37 0.51 -18.31 2.38
CA VAL A 37 -0.51 -17.26 2.19
C VAL A 37 -0.52 -16.33 3.39
N ALA A 38 -0.27 -15.03 3.16
CA ALA A 38 -0.41 -14.00 4.18
C ALA A 38 -1.90 -13.74 4.44
N MET A 39 -2.40 -14.20 5.59
CA MET A 39 -3.81 -14.13 5.98
C MET A 39 -4.03 -13.02 7.01
N SER A 40 -4.78 -11.98 6.65
CA SER A 40 -5.14 -10.87 7.55
C SER A 40 -6.51 -11.04 8.22
N GLY A 41 -7.23 -12.12 7.95
CA GLY A 41 -8.62 -12.31 8.41
C GLY A 41 -9.67 -11.52 7.62
N GLY A 42 -9.26 -10.80 6.57
CA GLY A 42 -10.15 -10.14 5.62
C GLY A 42 -10.57 -11.08 4.47
N VAL A 43 -11.60 -10.66 3.71
CA VAL A 43 -12.14 -11.43 2.57
C VAL A 43 -11.08 -11.74 1.52
N ASP A 44 -10.21 -10.80 1.20
CA ASP A 44 -9.24 -10.93 0.10
C ASP A 44 -8.20 -12.01 0.38
N SER A 45 -7.52 -11.94 1.52
CA SER A 45 -6.51 -12.93 1.91
C SER A 45 -7.10 -14.33 2.11
N SER A 46 -8.31 -14.40 2.65
CA SER A 46 -9.04 -15.65 2.85
C SER A 46 -9.46 -16.29 1.51
N THR A 47 -9.93 -15.46 0.56
CA THR A 47 -10.27 -15.92 -0.79
C THR A 47 -9.04 -16.50 -1.50
N VAL A 48 -7.90 -15.82 -1.37
CA VAL A 48 -6.64 -16.30 -1.95
C VAL A 48 -6.22 -17.65 -1.37
N ALA A 49 -6.31 -17.82 -0.04
CA ALA A 49 -6.03 -19.11 0.61
C ALA A 49 -6.94 -20.22 0.06
N GLY A 50 -8.23 -19.94 -0.07
CA GLY A 50 -9.20 -20.89 -0.63
C GLY A 50 -8.95 -21.19 -2.11
N MET A 51 -8.57 -20.20 -2.92
CA MET A 51 -8.19 -20.41 -4.33
C MET A 51 -6.99 -21.35 -4.44
N MET A 52 -5.94 -21.11 -3.65
CA MET A 52 -4.73 -21.95 -3.67
C MET A 52 -5.04 -23.38 -3.23
N LYS A 53 -5.82 -23.58 -2.18
CA LYS A 53 -6.23 -24.92 -1.73
C LYS A 53 -7.07 -25.63 -2.79
N ARG A 54 -8.05 -24.95 -3.38
CA ARG A 54 -8.91 -25.50 -4.46
C ARG A 54 -8.09 -25.90 -5.70
N ASP A 55 -7.08 -25.10 -6.04
CA ASP A 55 -6.21 -25.35 -7.18
C ASP A 55 -5.16 -26.46 -6.90
N GLY A 56 -5.18 -27.07 -5.70
CA GLY A 56 -4.40 -28.25 -5.32
C GLY A 56 -3.01 -27.97 -4.75
N TYR A 57 -2.72 -26.71 -4.33
CA TYR A 57 -1.44 -26.35 -3.70
C TYR A 57 -1.37 -26.83 -2.25
N LYS A 58 -0.16 -27.07 -1.75
CA LYS A 58 0.12 -27.20 -0.32
C LYS A 58 0.15 -25.82 0.31
N VAL A 59 -0.87 -25.48 1.08
CA VAL A 59 -1.06 -24.13 1.61
C VAL A 59 -0.71 -24.07 3.09
N ILE A 60 0.13 -23.08 3.46
CA ILE A 60 0.39 -22.70 4.84
C ILE A 60 -0.11 -21.28 5.02
N GLY A 61 -1.13 -21.05 5.84
CA GLY A 61 -1.61 -19.74 6.19
C GLY A 61 -0.75 -19.10 7.29
N ILE A 62 -0.41 -17.84 7.16
CA ILE A 62 0.31 -17.09 8.21
C ILE A 62 -0.40 -15.79 8.49
N THR A 63 -0.71 -15.55 9.77
CA THR A 63 -1.24 -14.28 10.27
C THR A 63 -0.20 -13.60 11.15
N LEU A 64 0.03 -12.30 10.91
CA LEU A 64 0.90 -11.48 11.75
C LEU A 64 0.07 -10.75 12.79
N LYS A 65 0.39 -10.92 14.08
CA LYS A 65 -0.10 -10.05 15.15
C LYS A 65 0.83 -8.84 15.24
N LEU A 66 0.35 -7.68 14.78
CA LEU A 66 1.18 -6.48 14.60
C LEU A 66 1.10 -5.51 15.77
N TYR A 67 0.01 -5.51 16.54
CA TYR A 67 -0.18 -4.64 17.71
C TYR A 67 -1.11 -5.30 18.72
N ASP A 68 -1.07 -4.81 19.95
CA ASP A 68 -1.99 -5.22 21.00
C ASP A 68 -3.11 -4.18 21.12
N GLU A 69 -4.34 -4.65 21.07
CA GLU A 69 -5.51 -3.82 21.32
C GLU A 69 -5.55 -3.51 22.81
N GLY A 70 -5.42 -2.23 23.18
CA GLY A 70 -5.76 -1.78 24.53
C GLY A 70 -7.24 -2.06 24.81
N LYS A 71 -7.64 -2.20 26.09
CA LYS A 71 -9.01 -2.52 26.51
C LYS A 71 -10.10 -1.57 25.95
N GLU A 72 -9.71 -0.42 25.38
CA GLU A 72 -10.62 0.60 24.83
C GLU A 72 -10.90 0.48 23.33
N VAL A 73 -10.26 -0.44 22.61
CA VAL A 73 -10.33 -0.51 21.13
C VAL A 73 -11.15 -1.71 20.62
N ALA A 74 -11.97 -2.31 21.47
CA ALA A 74 -12.77 -3.50 21.12
C ALA A 74 -13.83 -3.28 20.01
N ALA A 75 -14.04 -2.07 19.51
CA ALA A 75 -15.10 -1.73 18.56
C ALA A 75 -14.60 -1.23 17.18
N SER A 76 -13.29 -1.20 16.91
CA SER A 76 -12.80 -0.66 15.64
C SER A 76 -12.66 -1.72 14.55
N LYS A 77 -13.05 -1.36 13.32
CA LYS A 77 -12.90 -2.17 12.09
C LYS A 77 -11.43 -2.24 11.60
N GLN A 78 -10.49 -2.54 12.50
CA GLN A 78 -9.06 -2.51 12.21
C GLN A 78 -8.55 -3.88 11.72
N CYS A 79 -7.66 -3.88 10.73
CA CYS A 79 -6.93 -5.09 10.30
C CYS A 79 -6.01 -5.61 11.42
N CYS A 80 -5.89 -6.93 11.54
CA CYS A 80 -5.03 -7.62 12.53
C CYS A 80 -5.51 -7.46 13.98
N SER A 81 -6.81 -7.17 14.18
CA SER A 81 -7.49 -7.24 15.47
C SER A 81 -7.56 -8.68 15.99
N GLY A 82 -7.84 -8.85 17.28
CA GLY A 82 -8.11 -10.18 17.84
C GLY A 82 -9.19 -10.92 17.07
N GLN A 83 -10.25 -10.21 16.60
CA GLN A 83 -11.30 -10.78 15.76
C GLN A 83 -10.77 -11.22 14.39
N ASP A 84 -9.90 -10.44 13.75
CA ASP A 84 -9.32 -10.78 12.45
C ASP A 84 -8.44 -12.04 12.52
N ILE A 85 -7.67 -12.19 13.60
CA ILE A 85 -6.87 -13.40 13.86
C ILE A 85 -7.80 -14.62 14.01
N MET A 86 -8.92 -14.46 14.73
CA MET A 86 -9.91 -15.52 14.90
C MET A 86 -10.60 -15.87 13.57
N ASP A 87 -10.92 -14.88 12.75
CA ASP A 87 -11.50 -15.10 11.42
C ASP A 87 -10.52 -15.82 10.50
N ALA A 88 -9.23 -15.44 10.49
CA ALA A 88 -8.19 -16.15 9.73
C ALA A 88 -8.06 -17.61 10.19
N LYS A 89 -8.09 -17.86 11.51
CA LYS A 89 -8.05 -19.21 12.08
C LYS A 89 -9.25 -20.06 11.65
N ARG A 90 -10.48 -19.50 11.71
CA ARG A 90 -11.70 -20.17 11.27
C ARG A 90 -11.66 -20.53 9.78
N VAL A 91 -11.19 -19.59 8.95
CA VAL A 91 -11.00 -19.83 7.51
C VAL A 91 -9.99 -20.95 7.28
N ALA A 92 -8.84 -20.92 7.96
CA ALA A 92 -7.83 -21.96 7.83
C ALA A 92 -8.34 -23.34 8.24
N GLN A 93 -9.10 -23.43 9.35
CA GLN A 93 -9.76 -24.67 9.79
C GLN A 93 -10.75 -25.17 8.75
N LYS A 94 -11.59 -24.28 8.19
CA LYS A 94 -12.57 -24.65 7.16
C LYS A 94 -11.92 -25.16 5.88
N LEU A 95 -10.79 -24.55 5.48
CA LEU A 95 -10.03 -24.95 4.30
C LEU A 95 -9.14 -26.18 4.55
N ASP A 96 -9.07 -26.66 5.78
CA ASP A 96 -8.15 -27.72 6.19
C ASP A 96 -6.72 -27.43 5.73
N ILE A 97 -6.19 -26.28 6.17
CA ILE A 97 -4.81 -25.83 5.92
C ILE A 97 -4.09 -25.55 7.23
N GLU A 98 -2.78 -25.77 7.24
CA GLU A 98 -1.93 -25.36 8.36
C GLU A 98 -1.99 -23.84 8.54
N HIS A 99 -2.08 -23.35 9.79
CA HIS A 99 -2.12 -21.92 10.10
C HIS A 99 -1.20 -21.57 11.26
N LYS A 100 -0.34 -20.58 11.03
CA LYS A 100 0.60 -20.06 12.03
C LYS A 100 0.27 -18.62 12.37
N ILE A 101 0.39 -18.25 13.64
CA ILE A 101 0.29 -16.88 14.12
C ILE A 101 1.68 -16.44 14.57
N LEU A 102 2.18 -15.37 14.01
CA LEU A 102 3.50 -14.80 14.33
C LEU A 102 3.33 -13.46 15.03
N TYR A 103 4.09 -13.25 16.08
CA TYR A 103 4.00 -12.09 16.95
C TYR A 103 5.07 -11.08 16.57
N TYR A 104 4.64 -9.94 15.98
CA TYR A 104 5.52 -8.91 15.42
C TYR A 104 5.30 -7.52 16.02
N GLN A 105 4.67 -7.42 17.20
CA GLN A 105 4.26 -6.16 17.82
C GLN A 105 5.46 -5.21 18.00
N ASN A 106 6.57 -5.68 18.57
CA ASN A 106 7.76 -4.87 18.83
C ASN A 106 8.40 -4.34 17.53
N LYS A 107 8.52 -5.19 16.51
CA LYS A 107 9.07 -4.79 15.20
C LYS A 107 8.15 -3.80 14.49
N PHE A 108 6.85 -4.02 14.57
CA PHE A 108 5.86 -3.12 13.98
C PHE A 108 5.86 -1.76 14.68
N GLN A 109 5.93 -1.74 16.01
CA GLN A 109 6.07 -0.51 16.80
C GLN A 109 7.31 0.28 16.37
N GLN A 110 8.47 -0.36 16.31
CA GLN A 110 9.74 0.29 16.01
C GLN A 110 9.84 0.71 14.53
N GLY A 111 9.47 -0.18 13.61
CA GLY A 111 9.68 0.03 12.18
C GLY A 111 8.58 0.80 11.48
N VAL A 112 7.35 0.83 12.02
CA VAL A 112 6.19 1.44 11.36
C VAL A 112 5.60 2.57 12.19
N ILE A 113 5.20 2.31 13.46
CA ILE A 113 4.50 3.32 14.26
C ILE A 113 5.45 4.47 14.64
N ASN A 114 6.67 4.18 15.08
CA ASN A 114 7.63 5.22 15.44
C ASN A 114 7.99 6.08 14.22
N ASN A 115 8.22 5.47 13.06
CA ASN A 115 8.50 6.19 11.82
C ASN A 115 7.31 7.08 11.40
N PHE A 116 6.09 6.59 11.54
CA PHE A 116 4.87 7.36 11.30
C PHE A 116 4.82 8.62 12.19
N ILE A 117 5.09 8.47 13.49
CA ILE A 117 5.10 9.59 14.44
C ILE A 117 6.21 10.59 14.08
N GLU A 118 7.43 10.12 13.84
CA GLU A 118 8.58 10.97 13.51
C GLU A 118 8.35 11.77 12.23
N SER A 119 7.72 11.17 11.21
CA SER A 119 7.39 11.89 9.97
C SER A 119 6.41 13.03 10.22
N TYR A 120 5.35 12.81 11.01
CA TYR A 120 4.42 13.89 11.36
C TYR A 120 5.09 15.00 12.16
N LEU A 121 6.01 14.66 13.07
CA LEU A 121 6.80 15.67 13.82
C LEU A 121 7.70 16.52 12.92
N LYS A 122 8.12 15.98 11.76
CA LYS A 122 8.86 16.71 10.73
C LYS A 122 7.95 17.50 9.78
N GLY A 123 6.63 17.45 9.95
CA GLY A 123 5.66 18.08 9.06
C GLY A 123 5.45 17.32 7.74
N GLU A 124 5.85 16.05 7.69
CA GLU A 124 5.64 15.16 6.54
C GLU A 124 4.31 14.41 6.66
N THR A 125 3.82 13.88 5.55
CA THR A 125 2.61 13.03 5.51
C THR A 125 3.01 11.59 5.18
N PRO A 126 3.28 10.72 6.18
CA PRO A 126 3.79 9.38 5.96
C PRO A 126 2.74 8.42 5.37
N ILE A 127 3.23 7.34 4.75
CA ILE A 127 2.42 6.22 4.26
C ILE A 127 2.88 4.93 4.96
N PRO A 128 2.38 4.67 6.18
CA PRO A 128 2.85 3.53 6.97
C PRO A 128 2.59 2.17 6.31
N CYS A 129 1.61 2.07 5.40
CA CYS A 129 1.33 0.84 4.66
C CYS A 129 2.49 0.42 3.75
N ILE A 130 3.20 1.38 3.11
CA ILE A 130 4.40 1.08 2.30
C ILE A 130 5.50 0.55 3.22
N GLN A 131 5.73 1.24 4.34
CA GLN A 131 6.73 0.86 5.33
C GLN A 131 6.46 -0.54 5.91
N CYS A 132 5.19 -0.82 6.26
CA CYS A 132 4.76 -2.13 6.75
C CYS A 132 4.99 -3.24 5.72
N ASN A 133 4.64 -2.99 4.45
CA ASN A 133 4.87 -3.95 3.38
C ASN A 133 6.38 -4.23 3.22
N GLN A 134 7.20 -3.18 3.21
CA GLN A 134 8.64 -3.29 3.02
C GLN A 134 9.34 -4.01 4.18
N THR A 135 9.07 -3.61 5.43
CA THR A 135 9.87 -4.03 6.60
C THR A 135 9.33 -5.27 7.27
N VAL A 136 8.01 -5.40 7.41
CA VAL A 136 7.39 -6.49 8.16
C VAL A 136 6.85 -7.58 7.24
N LYS A 137 5.97 -7.22 6.29
CA LYS A 137 5.30 -8.23 5.48
C LYS A 137 6.24 -8.87 4.44
N PHE A 138 7.01 -8.06 3.69
CA PHE A 138 7.82 -8.60 2.59
C PHE A 138 9.28 -8.82 2.94
N LYS A 139 9.73 -8.40 4.10
CA LYS A 139 11.05 -8.76 4.61
C LYS A 139 10.95 -9.97 5.55
N ASP A 140 10.28 -9.79 6.68
CA ASP A 140 10.28 -10.82 7.71
C ASP A 140 9.44 -12.05 7.31
N LEU A 141 8.22 -11.83 6.76
CA LEU A 141 7.38 -12.96 6.32
C LEU A 141 7.96 -13.68 5.09
N PHE A 142 8.70 -12.97 4.24
CA PHE A 142 9.47 -13.58 3.16
C PHE A 142 10.53 -14.55 3.68
N GLU A 143 11.31 -14.17 4.71
CA GLU A 143 12.30 -15.05 5.34
C GLU A 143 11.61 -16.26 5.99
N VAL A 144 10.53 -16.06 6.73
CA VAL A 144 9.76 -17.15 7.32
C VAL A 144 9.24 -18.11 6.23
N SER A 145 8.74 -17.57 5.13
CA SER A 145 8.23 -18.36 4.01
C SER A 145 9.33 -19.23 3.38
N LYS A 146 10.53 -18.69 3.21
CA LYS A 146 11.69 -19.45 2.73
C LYS A 146 12.14 -20.52 3.72
N ASN A 147 12.16 -20.22 5.02
CA ASN A 147 12.51 -21.19 6.06
C ASN A 147 11.50 -22.34 6.16
N LEU A 148 10.26 -22.13 5.72
CA LEU A 148 9.26 -23.18 5.56
C LEU A 148 9.40 -23.95 4.23
N ASN A 149 10.44 -23.70 3.45
CA ASN A 149 10.68 -24.29 2.13
C ASN A 149 9.50 -24.07 1.16
N ALA A 150 8.78 -22.94 1.28
CA ALA A 150 7.73 -22.61 0.35
C ALA A 150 8.29 -22.12 -0.99
N ASP A 151 7.62 -22.48 -2.06
CA ASP A 151 7.99 -22.12 -3.43
C ASP A 151 7.59 -20.67 -3.79
N ALA A 152 6.57 -20.15 -3.12
CA ALA A 152 6.09 -18.78 -3.30
C ALA A 152 5.35 -18.27 -2.05
N MET A 153 5.32 -16.96 -1.89
CA MET A 153 4.47 -16.27 -0.93
C MET A 153 3.32 -15.56 -1.67
N ILE A 154 2.11 -15.79 -1.20
CA ILE A 154 0.88 -15.30 -1.83
C ILE A 154 0.22 -14.26 -0.92
N THR A 155 -0.28 -13.18 -1.51
CA THR A 155 -1.02 -12.15 -0.77
C THR A 155 -2.29 -11.73 -1.48
N GLY A 156 -3.24 -11.20 -0.72
CA GLY A 156 -4.51 -10.67 -1.22
C GLY A 156 -4.44 -9.24 -1.77
N HIS A 157 -3.25 -8.74 -2.15
CA HIS A 157 -3.13 -7.42 -2.74
C HIS A 157 -3.63 -7.39 -4.20
N TYR A 158 -4.32 -6.29 -4.54
CA TYR A 158 -4.78 -6.03 -5.91
C TYR A 158 -3.66 -5.38 -6.72
N VAL A 159 -2.75 -6.20 -7.22
CA VAL A 159 -1.75 -5.88 -8.24
C VAL A 159 -1.54 -7.10 -9.11
N LYS A 160 -1.07 -6.93 -10.35
CA LYS A 160 -0.68 -8.08 -11.20
C LYS A 160 0.83 -8.28 -11.10
N SER A 161 1.25 -9.52 -10.93
CA SER A 161 2.62 -9.96 -11.19
C SER A 161 2.64 -10.81 -12.47
N ILE A 162 3.44 -10.43 -13.45
CA ILE A 162 3.54 -11.11 -14.74
C ILE A 162 4.99 -11.51 -14.94
N THR A 163 5.22 -12.82 -15.07
CA THR A 163 6.56 -13.37 -15.28
C THR A 163 6.77 -13.71 -16.76
N ILE A 164 7.77 -13.11 -17.39
CA ILE A 164 8.20 -13.37 -18.76
C ILE A 164 9.70 -13.65 -18.70
N ASN A 165 10.17 -14.75 -19.30
CA ASN A 165 11.58 -15.14 -19.34
C ASN A 165 12.25 -15.13 -17.95
N LYS A 166 11.56 -15.60 -16.91
CA LYS A 166 11.99 -15.65 -15.51
C LYS A 166 12.08 -14.30 -14.82
N GLU A 167 11.75 -13.19 -15.46
CA GLU A 167 11.65 -11.88 -14.84
C GLU A 167 10.20 -11.54 -14.53
N THR A 168 9.95 -11.15 -13.29
CA THR A 168 8.61 -10.77 -12.85
C THR A 168 8.48 -9.26 -12.81
N SER A 169 7.49 -8.73 -13.50
CA SER A 169 7.11 -7.33 -13.49
C SER A 169 5.80 -7.11 -12.75
N MET A 170 5.69 -5.99 -12.06
CA MET A 170 4.47 -5.56 -11.37
C MET A 170 3.67 -4.64 -12.29
N TYR A 171 2.35 -4.84 -12.30
CA TYR A 171 1.40 -4.02 -13.04
C TYR A 171 0.25 -3.61 -12.13
N ARG A 172 -0.40 -2.50 -12.45
CA ARG A 172 -1.66 -2.13 -11.80
C ARG A 172 -2.69 -3.24 -11.91
N ALA A 173 -3.57 -3.33 -10.92
CA ALA A 173 -4.71 -4.24 -10.97
C ALA A 173 -5.67 -3.91 -12.11
N ILE A 174 -6.52 -4.88 -12.49
CA ILE A 174 -7.64 -4.64 -13.42
C ILE A 174 -8.70 -3.78 -12.76
N ASP A 175 -9.00 -4.00 -11.47
CA ASP A 175 -9.86 -3.14 -10.68
C ASP A 175 -9.08 -1.89 -10.27
N GLU A 176 -9.23 -0.82 -11.05
CA GLU A 176 -8.52 0.45 -10.83
C GLU A 176 -8.89 1.10 -9.50
N ASN A 177 -10.11 0.86 -8.99
CA ASN A 177 -10.58 1.39 -7.71
C ASN A 177 -9.96 0.65 -6.51
N ARG A 178 -9.39 -0.53 -6.75
CA ARG A 178 -8.74 -1.37 -5.74
C ARG A 178 -7.24 -1.51 -5.97
N ASP A 179 -6.70 -0.87 -6.99
CA ASP A 179 -5.27 -0.95 -7.32
C ASP A 179 -4.38 -0.53 -6.15
N GLN A 180 -3.53 -1.44 -5.72
CA GLN A 180 -2.61 -1.26 -4.59
C GLN A 180 -1.14 -1.15 -5.02
N SER A 181 -0.89 -1.01 -6.32
CA SER A 181 0.47 -0.91 -6.87
C SER A 181 1.28 0.25 -6.27
N TYR A 182 0.60 1.35 -5.92
CA TYR A 182 1.19 2.49 -5.24
C TYR A 182 1.83 2.10 -3.89
N PHE A 183 1.20 1.20 -3.14
CA PHE A 183 1.69 0.77 -1.83
C PHE A 183 2.79 -0.30 -1.90
N LEU A 184 3.05 -0.84 -3.09
CA LEU A 184 3.98 -1.94 -3.31
C LEU A 184 5.20 -1.55 -4.15
N PHE A 185 5.33 -0.30 -4.57
CA PHE A 185 6.45 0.16 -5.41
C PHE A 185 7.82 -0.12 -4.79
N ASN A 186 7.88 -0.16 -3.45
CA ASN A 186 9.12 -0.36 -2.70
C ASN A 186 9.47 -1.84 -2.46
N THR A 187 8.80 -2.76 -3.16
CA THR A 187 9.15 -4.19 -3.20
C THR A 187 10.45 -4.38 -3.99
N THR A 188 11.38 -5.20 -3.49
CA THR A 188 12.61 -5.53 -4.24
C THR A 188 12.32 -6.47 -5.40
N LYS A 189 13.23 -6.55 -6.39
CA LYS A 189 13.11 -7.52 -7.51
C LYS A 189 13.08 -8.96 -7.01
N ASP A 190 13.90 -9.31 -6.01
CA ASP A 190 13.93 -10.66 -5.43
C ASP A 190 12.61 -11.01 -4.73
N GLN A 191 12.07 -10.06 -3.97
CA GLN A 191 10.75 -10.23 -3.36
C GLN A 191 9.66 -10.39 -4.44
N LEU A 192 9.68 -9.54 -5.48
CA LEU A 192 8.70 -9.60 -6.56
C LEU A 192 8.73 -10.94 -7.31
N ASN A 193 9.92 -11.51 -7.50
CA ASN A 193 10.07 -12.83 -8.13
C ASN A 193 9.46 -13.97 -7.29
N TYR A 194 9.35 -13.79 -5.98
CA TYR A 194 8.81 -14.78 -5.05
C TYR A 194 7.34 -14.55 -4.69
N LEU A 195 6.89 -13.29 -4.74
CA LEU A 195 5.51 -12.89 -4.42
C LEU A 195 4.55 -13.21 -5.57
N ARG A 196 3.31 -13.59 -5.20
CA ARG A 196 2.22 -13.79 -6.16
C ARG A 196 0.96 -13.08 -5.67
N PHE A 197 0.20 -12.53 -6.62
CA PHE A 197 -0.95 -11.69 -6.37
C PHE A 197 -2.17 -12.16 -7.20
N PRO A 198 -2.86 -13.23 -6.80
CA PRO A 198 -3.94 -13.82 -7.60
C PRO A 198 -5.10 -12.87 -7.88
N LEU A 199 -5.33 -11.89 -6.99
CA LEU A 199 -6.46 -10.96 -7.11
C LEU A 199 -6.24 -9.82 -8.12
N GLY A 200 -5.01 -9.58 -8.55
CA GLY A 200 -4.70 -8.46 -9.45
C GLY A 200 -5.40 -8.50 -10.80
N GLY A 201 -5.93 -9.63 -11.17
CA GLY A 201 -6.69 -9.80 -12.40
C GLY A 201 -8.18 -10.03 -12.16
N LEU A 202 -8.69 -9.73 -10.98
CA LEU A 202 -10.10 -9.88 -10.61
C LEU A 202 -10.67 -8.52 -10.20
N LEU A 203 -11.95 -8.32 -10.46
CA LEU A 203 -12.73 -7.26 -9.84
C LEU A 203 -13.06 -7.66 -8.39
N LYS A 204 -13.26 -6.69 -7.53
CA LYS A 204 -13.61 -6.95 -6.12
C LYS A 204 -14.88 -7.80 -5.98
N GLN A 205 -15.87 -7.58 -6.84
CA GLN A 205 -17.09 -8.37 -6.84
C GLN A 205 -16.82 -9.85 -7.17
N GLU A 206 -15.91 -10.11 -8.11
CA GLU A 206 -15.52 -11.49 -8.45
C GLU A 206 -14.82 -12.17 -7.27
N THR A 207 -13.94 -11.44 -6.56
CA THR A 207 -13.31 -11.94 -5.33
C THR A 207 -14.34 -12.33 -4.28
N ARG A 208 -15.37 -11.49 -4.04
CA ARG A 208 -16.47 -11.80 -3.11
C ARG A 208 -17.31 -12.99 -3.57
N ASN A 209 -17.57 -13.11 -4.86
CA ASN A 209 -18.28 -14.26 -5.43
C ASN A 209 -17.50 -15.57 -5.21
N ILE A 210 -16.18 -15.54 -5.41
CA ILE A 210 -15.31 -16.70 -5.12
C ILE A 210 -15.34 -17.02 -3.63
N ALA A 211 -15.28 -16.03 -2.73
CA ALA A 211 -15.39 -16.23 -1.29
C ALA A 211 -16.70 -16.94 -0.90
N LYS A 212 -17.83 -16.52 -1.52
CA LYS A 212 -19.15 -17.16 -1.33
C LYS A 212 -19.21 -18.57 -1.87
N GLN A 213 -18.64 -18.82 -3.06
CA GLN A 213 -18.56 -20.18 -3.63
C GLN A 213 -17.73 -21.14 -2.77
N LEU A 214 -16.71 -20.62 -2.09
CA LEU A 214 -15.88 -21.34 -1.12
C LEU A 214 -16.53 -21.39 0.27
N ASP A 215 -17.74 -20.81 0.42
CA ASP A 215 -18.51 -20.72 1.66
C ASP A 215 -17.69 -20.15 2.84
N LEU A 216 -16.86 -19.11 2.56
CA LEU A 216 -16.03 -18.47 3.59
C LEU A 216 -16.88 -17.53 4.45
N ASN A 217 -16.79 -17.67 5.77
CA ASN A 217 -17.53 -16.86 6.74
C ASN A 217 -17.20 -15.35 6.70
N VAL A 218 -16.15 -14.98 5.99
CA VAL A 218 -15.70 -13.58 5.79
C VAL A 218 -16.15 -12.97 4.46
N ALA A 219 -16.94 -13.68 3.64
CA ALA A 219 -17.33 -13.26 2.29
C ALA A 219 -18.02 -11.88 2.27
N ASP A 220 -18.85 -11.57 3.26
CA ASP A 220 -19.59 -10.30 3.38
C ASP A 220 -18.91 -9.30 4.34
N LYS A 221 -17.72 -9.64 4.89
CA LYS A 221 -16.96 -8.76 5.76
C LYS A 221 -16.60 -7.47 5.03
N PRO A 222 -16.84 -6.28 5.63
CA PRO A 222 -16.44 -5.01 5.03
C PRO A 222 -14.93 -4.91 4.89
N ASP A 223 -14.48 -4.16 3.88
CA ASP A 223 -13.06 -3.89 3.68
C ASP A 223 -12.54 -2.94 4.75
N SER A 224 -11.28 -3.12 5.14
CA SER A 224 -10.57 -2.13 5.94
C SER A 224 -10.39 -0.85 5.13
N GLN A 225 -10.83 0.28 5.67
CA GLN A 225 -10.86 1.56 4.95
C GLN A 225 -9.69 2.47 5.33
N ASP A 226 -8.98 2.19 6.43
CA ASP A 226 -7.99 3.10 7.02
C ASP A 226 -6.70 2.38 7.43
N ILE A 227 -5.73 3.14 7.91
CA ILE A 227 -4.48 2.64 8.47
C ILE A 227 -4.81 1.76 9.69
N CYS A 228 -4.29 0.53 9.69
CA CYS A 228 -4.70 -0.52 10.62
C CYS A 228 -4.52 -0.20 12.11
N PHE A 229 -3.63 0.71 12.49
CA PHE A 229 -3.39 1.11 13.88
C PHE A 229 -3.94 2.53 14.19
N VAL A 230 -4.66 3.15 13.25
CA VAL A 230 -5.26 4.48 13.43
C VAL A 230 -6.78 4.33 13.54
N PRO A 231 -7.37 4.48 14.74
CA PRO A 231 -8.81 4.38 14.90
C PRO A 231 -9.53 5.54 14.21
N ASN A 232 -10.53 5.22 13.38
CA ASN A 232 -11.43 6.21 12.76
C ASN A 232 -10.72 7.35 12.00
N GLY A 233 -9.49 7.13 11.50
CA GLY A 233 -8.71 8.15 10.81
C GLY A 233 -8.15 9.26 11.71
N ASP A 234 -8.18 9.09 13.02
CA ASP A 234 -7.64 10.07 13.98
C ASP A 234 -6.14 9.85 14.21
N TYR A 235 -5.33 10.38 13.26
CA TYR A 235 -3.88 10.31 13.32
C TYR A 235 -3.31 11.06 14.54
N ALA A 236 -3.96 12.18 14.92
CA ALA A 236 -3.49 13.02 16.01
C ALA A 236 -3.59 12.29 17.36
N SER A 237 -4.65 11.53 17.61
CA SER A 237 -4.80 10.74 18.84
C SER A 237 -3.72 9.69 19.01
N VAL A 238 -3.29 9.06 17.90
CA VAL A 238 -2.17 8.10 17.92
C VAL A 238 -0.88 8.79 18.32
N ILE A 239 -0.58 9.96 17.72
CA ILE A 239 0.62 10.73 18.04
C ILE A 239 0.57 11.21 19.48
N GLN A 240 -0.57 11.70 19.95
CA GLN A 240 -0.76 12.18 21.32
C GLN A 240 -0.50 11.09 22.36
N LYS A 241 -0.89 9.85 22.07
CA LYS A 241 -0.65 8.70 22.96
C LYS A 241 0.84 8.40 23.16
N PHE A 242 1.66 8.58 22.14
CA PHE A 242 3.09 8.23 22.18
C PHE A 242 4.01 9.43 22.40
N LYS A 243 3.57 10.63 22.02
CA LYS A 243 4.34 11.89 22.05
C LYS A 243 3.45 13.07 22.44
N PRO A 244 2.86 13.10 23.64
CA PRO A 244 1.96 14.17 24.06
C PRO A 244 2.63 15.55 24.05
N GLU A 245 3.95 15.61 24.27
CA GLU A 245 4.76 16.83 24.22
C GLU A 245 4.85 17.47 22.83
N SER A 246 4.43 16.80 21.78
CA SER A 246 4.46 17.32 20.39
C SER A 246 3.31 18.28 20.07
N PHE A 247 2.32 18.38 20.97
CA PHE A 247 1.16 19.27 20.79
C PHE A 247 1.45 20.67 21.36
N GLN A 248 2.44 21.34 20.77
CA GLN A 248 2.81 22.70 21.14
C GLN A 248 2.11 23.73 20.26
N LYS A 249 1.62 24.81 20.88
CA LYS A 249 1.04 25.93 20.15
C LYS A 249 2.07 26.59 19.23
N GLY A 250 1.64 26.94 18.03
CA GLY A 250 2.47 27.62 17.04
C GLY A 250 1.66 28.58 16.18
N ASN A 251 2.34 29.30 15.31
CA ASN A 251 1.72 30.35 14.50
C ASN A 251 1.18 29.80 13.16
N ILE A 252 0.00 30.28 12.78
CA ILE A 252 -0.52 30.17 11.42
C ILE A 252 -0.21 31.50 10.71
N LYS A 253 0.53 31.43 9.61
CA LYS A 253 0.94 32.60 8.80
C LYS A 253 0.32 32.55 7.42
N ASP A 254 0.05 33.72 6.86
CA ASP A 254 -0.28 33.86 5.45
C ASP A 254 0.98 33.75 4.57
N VAL A 255 0.80 33.83 3.23
CA VAL A 255 1.87 33.79 2.24
C VAL A 255 2.86 34.96 2.33
N ASN A 256 2.48 36.05 3.02
CA ASN A 256 3.31 37.24 3.23
C ASN A 256 4.07 37.19 4.56
N GLY A 257 3.87 36.12 5.34
CA GLY A 257 4.49 35.93 6.67
C GLY A 257 3.76 36.60 7.82
N LYS A 258 2.58 37.19 7.60
CA LYS A 258 1.74 37.78 8.65
C LYS A 258 1.11 36.68 9.49
N VAL A 259 1.20 36.76 10.80
CA VAL A 259 0.49 35.86 11.71
C VAL A 259 -1.01 36.16 11.67
N ILE A 260 -1.81 35.16 11.33
CA ILE A 260 -3.27 35.27 11.17
C ILE A 260 -4.03 34.31 12.12
N GLY A 261 -3.31 33.47 12.84
CA GLY A 261 -3.90 32.53 13.81
C GLY A 261 -2.85 31.78 14.60
N VAL A 262 -3.34 30.88 15.46
CA VAL A 262 -2.53 29.98 16.28
C VAL A 262 -3.09 28.56 16.14
N HIS A 263 -2.22 27.56 16.12
CA HIS A 263 -2.58 26.15 16.10
C HIS A 263 -2.13 25.42 17.36
N ASP A 264 -2.71 24.25 17.62
CA ASP A 264 -2.43 23.41 18.80
C ASP A 264 -1.49 22.23 18.47
N GLY A 265 -0.55 22.41 17.52
CA GLY A 265 0.44 21.43 17.08
C GLY A 265 0.39 21.20 15.58
N ILE A 266 1.59 21.18 14.92
CA ILE A 266 1.74 20.95 13.48
C ILE A 266 1.24 19.57 13.04
N VAL A 267 1.23 18.60 13.95
CA VAL A 267 0.77 17.22 13.72
C VAL A 267 -0.71 17.12 13.30
N ASN A 268 -1.48 18.18 13.54
CA ASN A 268 -2.89 18.26 13.14
C ASN A 268 -3.09 18.69 11.67
N PHE A 269 -1.99 18.94 10.94
CA PHE A 269 -2.05 19.53 9.60
C PHE A 269 -1.36 18.68 8.56
N THR A 270 -1.89 18.75 7.34
CA THR A 270 -1.34 18.11 6.15
C THR A 270 -1.39 19.10 4.99
N ILE A 271 -0.41 19.08 4.10
CA ILE A 271 -0.39 19.96 2.91
C ILE A 271 -1.63 19.70 2.06
N GLY A 272 -2.30 20.78 1.63
CA GLY A 272 -3.57 20.74 0.92
C GLY A 272 -4.82 20.68 1.81
N GLN A 273 -4.66 20.56 3.13
CA GLN A 273 -5.78 20.57 4.07
C GLN A 273 -6.49 21.93 4.03
N ARG A 274 -7.83 21.88 3.96
CA ARG A 274 -8.72 23.05 4.00
C ARG A 274 -9.48 23.17 5.31
N LYS A 275 -9.99 22.02 5.82
CA LYS A 275 -10.81 21.99 7.03
C LYS A 275 -9.93 21.96 8.28
N GLY A 276 -10.41 22.58 9.37
CA GLY A 276 -9.75 22.50 10.69
C GLY A 276 -8.60 23.50 10.89
N ILE A 277 -8.34 24.42 9.94
CA ILE A 277 -7.33 25.49 10.09
C ILE A 277 -7.73 26.50 11.18
N LYS A 278 -9.05 26.65 11.44
CA LYS A 278 -9.61 27.56 12.49
C LYS A 278 -9.24 29.04 12.29
N VAL A 279 -9.00 29.46 11.05
CA VAL A 279 -8.78 30.85 10.65
C VAL A 279 -9.88 31.22 9.67
N SER A 280 -10.52 32.38 9.93
CA SER A 280 -11.52 32.95 9.02
C SER A 280 -10.84 33.90 8.04
N ASP A 281 -11.11 33.72 6.75
CA ASP A 281 -10.71 34.64 5.69
C ASP A 281 -11.88 34.76 4.68
N LYS A 282 -11.79 35.74 3.77
CA LYS A 282 -12.79 35.92 2.70
C LYS A 282 -12.82 34.73 1.74
N ASP A 283 -11.64 34.19 1.45
CA ASP A 283 -11.46 33.03 0.56
C ASP A 283 -11.01 31.79 1.35
N PRO A 284 -11.32 30.58 0.84
CA PRO A 284 -10.88 29.35 1.47
C PRO A 284 -9.33 29.25 1.55
N LEU A 285 -8.82 29.05 2.76
CA LEU A 285 -7.40 28.84 3.00
C LEU A 285 -7.04 27.36 2.96
N TYR A 286 -5.84 27.08 2.45
CA TYR A 286 -5.25 25.75 2.37
C TYR A 286 -3.88 25.74 3.00
N VAL A 287 -3.50 24.64 3.65
CA VAL A 287 -2.15 24.45 4.16
C VAL A 287 -1.19 24.31 2.98
N LEU A 288 -0.29 25.25 2.82
CA LEU A 288 0.71 25.30 1.73
C LEU A 288 2.03 24.70 2.15
N LYS A 289 2.44 24.95 3.41
CA LYS A 289 3.71 24.47 3.97
C LYS A 289 3.60 24.27 5.48
N ILE A 290 4.27 23.26 5.99
CA ILE A 290 4.49 23.01 7.41
C ILE A 290 5.97 23.23 7.68
N ASN A 291 6.30 24.08 8.65
CA ASN A 291 7.67 24.35 9.08
C ASN A 291 7.84 23.82 10.51
N SER A 292 8.35 22.60 10.62
CA SER A 292 8.56 21.93 11.90
C SER A 292 9.55 22.65 12.81
N ASP A 293 10.65 23.18 12.23
CA ASP A 293 11.72 23.85 13.00
C ASP A 293 11.23 25.12 13.72
N LYS A 294 10.28 25.83 13.08
CA LYS A 294 9.70 27.07 13.63
C LYS A 294 8.34 26.85 14.27
N ASN A 295 7.81 25.63 14.24
CA ASN A 295 6.46 25.28 14.66
C ASN A 295 5.40 26.21 14.02
N GLU A 296 5.45 26.35 12.67
CA GLU A 296 4.63 27.26 11.90
C GLU A 296 3.89 26.55 10.77
N ILE A 297 2.64 26.96 10.55
CA ILE A 297 1.83 26.56 9.38
C ILE A 297 1.68 27.75 8.44
N ILE A 298 2.01 27.58 7.16
CA ILE A 298 1.80 28.60 6.14
C ILE A 298 0.54 28.21 5.36
N VAL A 299 -0.41 29.13 5.30
CA VAL A 299 -1.68 28.92 4.59
C VAL A 299 -1.88 29.99 3.51
N GLY A 300 -2.69 29.66 2.52
CA GLY A 300 -2.99 30.57 1.42
C GLY A 300 -4.05 30.03 0.47
N PRO A 301 -4.32 30.74 -0.63
CA PRO A 301 -5.30 30.34 -1.61
C PRO A 301 -4.88 29.09 -2.40
N ARG A 302 -5.86 28.38 -2.98
CA ARG A 302 -5.66 27.10 -3.67
C ARG A 302 -4.62 27.17 -4.80
N GLU A 303 -4.57 28.26 -5.51
CA GLU A 303 -3.69 28.48 -6.67
C GLU A 303 -2.20 28.36 -6.31
N LYS A 304 -1.87 28.50 -5.01
CA LYS A 304 -0.51 28.32 -4.48
C LYS A 304 -0.13 26.88 -4.16
N LEU A 305 -1.10 25.93 -4.22
CA LEU A 305 -0.84 24.51 -3.96
C LEU A 305 -0.16 23.77 -5.10
N GLY A 306 -0.41 24.22 -6.34
CA GLY A 306 0.05 23.53 -7.54
C GLY A 306 1.57 23.47 -7.65
N LYS A 307 2.14 22.26 -7.59
CA LYS A 307 3.57 22.02 -7.84
C LYS A 307 3.75 21.31 -9.18
N LYS A 308 4.80 21.69 -9.92
CA LYS A 308 5.17 21.05 -11.19
C LYS A 308 6.45 20.23 -11.08
N LYS A 309 7.36 20.63 -10.21
CA LYS A 309 8.63 19.94 -9.94
C LYS A 309 8.56 19.23 -8.59
N ILE A 310 9.10 18.03 -8.51
CA ILE A 310 9.10 17.18 -7.31
C ILE A 310 10.48 16.57 -7.18
N SER A 311 11.11 16.78 -6.03
CA SER A 311 12.39 16.13 -5.69
C SER A 311 12.12 14.83 -4.94
N LEU A 312 12.80 13.76 -5.33
CA LEU A 312 12.67 12.43 -4.72
C LEU A 312 13.98 11.94 -4.15
N ASN A 313 13.89 11.20 -3.05
CA ASN A 313 14.99 10.44 -2.48
C ASN A 313 14.61 8.96 -2.31
N ASN A 314 15.57 8.14 -1.86
CA ASN A 314 15.39 6.72 -1.56
C ASN A 314 14.64 5.98 -2.68
N LEU A 315 15.19 6.05 -3.89
CA LEU A 315 14.60 5.41 -5.07
C LEU A 315 14.63 3.89 -4.95
N ASN A 316 13.53 3.25 -5.33
CA ASN A 316 13.48 1.83 -5.64
C ASN A 316 13.07 1.64 -7.10
N LEU A 317 13.92 1.03 -7.92
CA LEU A 317 13.69 0.82 -9.34
C LEU A 317 13.41 -0.67 -9.61
N LEU A 318 12.23 -0.95 -10.13
CA LEU A 318 11.80 -2.29 -10.56
C LEU A 318 12.13 -2.56 -12.03
N ALA A 319 12.35 -1.51 -12.80
CA ALA A 319 12.72 -1.56 -14.21
C ALA A 319 14.17 -1.12 -14.43
N GLU A 320 14.69 -1.35 -15.63
CA GLU A 320 15.99 -0.83 -16.01
C GLU A 320 15.93 0.68 -16.30
N LYS A 321 17.03 1.42 -16.03
CA LYS A 321 17.09 2.86 -16.25
C LYS A 321 16.70 3.28 -17.68
N LYS A 322 16.99 2.46 -18.68
CA LYS A 322 16.60 2.73 -20.08
C LYS A 322 15.08 2.82 -20.31
N GLU A 323 14.27 2.14 -19.47
CA GLU A 323 12.81 2.21 -19.52
C GLU A 323 12.24 3.53 -18.98
N LEU A 324 13.06 4.28 -18.24
CA LEU A 324 12.69 5.53 -17.56
C LEU A 324 12.99 6.78 -18.42
N ASN A 325 13.56 6.64 -19.62
CA ASN A 325 14.01 7.74 -20.46
C ASN A 325 12.94 8.38 -21.35
N ASN A 326 11.67 8.09 -21.16
CA ASN A 326 10.57 8.60 -21.99
C ASN A 326 9.52 9.32 -21.14
N ASP A 327 8.51 9.89 -21.82
CA ASP A 327 7.32 10.40 -21.14
C ASP A 327 6.66 9.27 -20.35
N LEU A 328 6.66 9.42 -19.04
CA LEU A 328 6.13 8.43 -18.10
C LEU A 328 4.87 8.97 -17.44
N LEU A 329 4.21 8.08 -16.73
CA LEU A 329 3.12 8.41 -15.86
C LEU A 329 3.57 8.27 -14.42
N VAL A 330 3.16 9.21 -13.57
CA VAL A 330 3.47 9.15 -12.13
C VAL A 330 2.19 9.29 -11.30
N LYS A 331 2.23 8.72 -10.11
CA LYS A 331 1.19 8.85 -9.10
C LYS A 331 1.83 9.36 -7.82
N VAL A 332 1.37 10.51 -7.32
CA VAL A 332 1.98 11.23 -6.18
C VAL A 332 1.20 11.06 -4.86
N ARG A 333 0.11 10.32 -4.90
CA ARG A 333 -0.71 9.91 -3.74
C ARG A 333 -1.56 8.70 -4.08
N SER A 334 -1.96 7.92 -3.09
CA SER A 334 -2.69 6.66 -3.27
C SER A 334 -4.02 6.82 -4.02
N THR A 335 -4.76 7.89 -3.77
CA THR A 335 -6.05 8.20 -4.42
C THR A 335 -5.92 9.09 -5.65
N GLY A 336 -4.67 9.50 -6.02
CA GLY A 336 -4.42 10.38 -7.15
C GLY A 336 -4.58 9.68 -8.50
N LYS A 337 -4.77 10.49 -9.56
CA LYS A 337 -4.72 10.04 -10.96
C LYS A 337 -3.27 9.82 -11.42
N LEU A 338 -3.11 9.16 -12.55
CA LEU A 338 -1.83 9.10 -13.27
C LEU A 338 -1.56 10.42 -13.98
N LEU A 339 -0.40 11.01 -13.75
CA LEU A 339 0.04 12.30 -14.27
C LEU A 339 1.18 12.09 -15.27
N GLN A 340 1.16 12.79 -16.41
CA GLN A 340 2.28 12.77 -17.36
C GLN A 340 3.46 13.53 -16.78
N ALA A 341 4.66 12.92 -16.85
CA ALA A 341 5.87 13.47 -16.28
C ALA A 341 7.13 13.07 -17.06
N LYS A 342 8.18 13.88 -16.93
CA LYS A 342 9.57 13.51 -17.25
C LYS A 342 10.32 13.26 -15.95
N ILE A 343 11.20 12.27 -15.95
CA ILE A 343 11.94 11.85 -14.77
C ILE A 343 13.44 11.91 -15.09
N ASN A 344 14.19 12.66 -14.28
CA ASN A 344 15.64 12.73 -14.33
C ASN A 344 16.19 12.01 -13.09
N ILE A 345 16.90 10.91 -13.28
CA ILE A 345 17.46 10.09 -12.20
C ILE A 345 18.93 10.41 -12.01
N ASN A 346 19.29 10.80 -10.78
CA ASN A 346 20.65 11.07 -10.32
C ASN A 346 20.99 10.09 -9.18
N GLN A 347 21.77 9.05 -9.47
CA GLN A 347 22.17 8.02 -8.49
C GLN A 347 21.01 7.49 -7.64
N GLU A 348 20.81 8.02 -6.42
CA GLU A 348 19.78 7.63 -5.44
C GLU A 348 18.61 8.63 -5.32
N SER A 349 18.62 9.67 -6.15
CA SER A 349 17.60 10.73 -6.18
C SER A 349 17.01 10.87 -7.57
N ALA A 350 15.86 11.53 -7.66
CA ALA A 350 15.27 11.91 -8.95
C ALA A 350 14.58 13.26 -8.87
N GLU A 351 14.52 13.94 -9.99
CA GLU A 351 13.63 15.07 -10.23
C GLU A 351 12.52 14.65 -11.19
N VAL A 352 11.29 14.95 -10.81
CA VAL A 352 10.10 14.70 -11.61
C VAL A 352 9.51 16.04 -12.06
N ASP A 353 9.39 16.24 -13.37
CA ASP A 353 8.76 17.41 -13.97
C ASP A 353 7.40 17.02 -14.54
N LEU A 354 6.33 17.45 -13.87
CA LEU A 354 4.95 17.19 -14.29
C LEU A 354 4.57 18.04 -15.50
N LYS A 355 3.86 17.48 -16.45
CA LYS A 355 3.36 18.23 -17.60
C LYS A 355 2.38 19.35 -17.17
N THR A 356 1.55 19.08 -16.18
CA THR A 356 0.62 20.04 -15.56
C THR A 356 0.82 20.06 -14.04
N PRO A 357 0.71 21.24 -13.39
CA PRO A 357 0.80 21.31 -11.93
C PRO A 357 -0.23 20.39 -11.26
N GLU A 358 0.13 19.82 -10.12
CA GLU A 358 -0.75 19.00 -9.27
C GLU A 358 -0.80 19.58 -7.86
N ASP A 359 -2.02 19.65 -7.29
CA ASP A 359 -2.26 20.16 -5.94
C ASP A 359 -1.90 19.13 -4.87
N GLY A 360 -1.48 19.58 -3.69
CA GLY A 360 -1.35 18.73 -2.50
C GLY A 360 -0.23 17.71 -2.59
N ILE A 361 0.84 18.00 -3.32
CA ILE A 361 2.08 17.22 -3.27
C ILE A 361 2.74 17.45 -1.91
N SER A 362 2.91 16.37 -1.15
CA SER A 362 3.33 16.44 0.25
C SER A 362 4.60 15.63 0.49
N PRO A 363 5.58 16.16 1.22
CA PRO A 363 6.73 15.38 1.71
C PRO A 363 6.28 14.17 2.52
N GLY A 364 7.03 13.07 2.43
CA GLY A 364 6.68 11.81 3.07
C GLY A 364 5.70 10.93 2.28
N GLN A 365 5.08 11.47 1.22
CA GLN A 365 4.33 10.67 0.24
C GLN A 365 5.28 10.03 -0.78
N ALA A 366 4.81 9.03 -1.50
CA ALA A 366 5.57 8.43 -2.60
C ALA A 366 5.21 9.06 -3.95
N CYS A 367 6.18 9.06 -4.86
CA CYS A 367 5.95 9.25 -6.29
C CYS A 367 6.28 7.96 -7.02
N VAL A 368 5.27 7.27 -7.51
CA VAL A 368 5.41 5.95 -8.15
C VAL A 368 5.34 6.11 -9.66
N PHE A 369 6.25 5.43 -10.38
CA PHE A 369 6.45 5.54 -11.82
C PHE A 369 5.75 4.42 -12.56
N TYR A 370 5.05 4.76 -13.62
CA TYR A 370 4.30 3.83 -14.45
C TYR A 370 4.58 4.05 -15.94
N LYS A 371 4.55 2.96 -16.69
CA LYS A 371 4.57 2.96 -18.16
C LYS A 371 3.43 2.10 -18.67
N LYS A 372 2.68 2.61 -19.64
CA LYS A 372 1.64 1.83 -20.30
C LYS A 372 2.26 0.97 -21.40
N ASP A 373 1.94 -0.32 -21.40
CA ASP A 373 2.23 -1.28 -22.46
C ASP A 373 0.99 -2.13 -22.79
N GLU A 374 1.14 -3.17 -23.59
CA GLU A 374 0.05 -4.07 -24.00
C GLU A 374 -0.57 -4.86 -22.84
N LEU A 375 0.17 -5.07 -21.74
CA LEU A 375 -0.26 -5.81 -20.55
C LEU A 375 -0.93 -4.91 -19.51
N GLY A 376 -0.82 -3.59 -19.68
CA GLY A 376 -1.41 -2.59 -18.80
C GLY A 376 -0.42 -1.52 -18.34
N TYR A 377 -0.58 -1.04 -17.11
CA TYR A 377 0.33 -0.05 -16.51
C TYR A 377 1.40 -0.76 -15.67
N LYS A 378 2.60 -0.93 -16.24
CA LYS A 378 3.78 -1.49 -15.58
C LYS A 378 4.29 -0.53 -14.52
N VAL A 379 4.56 -1.02 -13.31
CA VAL A 379 5.24 -0.26 -12.26
C VAL A 379 6.74 -0.31 -12.52
N LEU A 380 7.35 0.84 -12.71
CA LEU A 380 8.79 0.95 -12.96
C LEU A 380 9.62 1.19 -11.70
N GLY A 381 8.96 1.55 -10.61
CA GLY A 381 9.56 1.92 -9.35
C GLY A 381 8.99 3.21 -8.80
N GLY A 382 9.77 3.92 -8.00
CA GLY A 382 9.37 5.19 -7.41
C GLY A 382 10.39 5.69 -6.40
N GLY A 383 10.02 6.76 -5.69
CA GLY A 383 10.80 7.34 -4.62
C GLY A 383 9.92 8.11 -3.65
N TRP A 384 10.52 8.58 -2.56
CA TRP A 384 9.83 9.36 -1.55
C TRP A 384 9.95 10.85 -1.88
N ILE A 385 8.83 11.55 -1.80
CA ILE A 385 8.77 13.00 -2.03
C ILE A 385 9.46 13.70 -0.86
N LYS A 386 10.45 14.52 -1.19
CA LYS A 386 11.25 15.27 -0.22
C LYS A 386 10.66 16.66 0.02
N ASP A 387 10.25 17.36 -1.06
CA ASP A 387 9.74 18.74 -1.01
C ASP A 387 8.94 19.10 -2.29
#